data_5296fb0d04e0c6ffa8d1a7dfdbbccdc2
#
_entry.id   5296fb0d04e0c6ffa8d1a7dfdbbccdc2
#
_cell.length_a   1.000
_cell.length_b   1.000
_cell.length_c   1.000
_cell.angle_alpha   90.00
_cell.angle_beta   90.00
_cell.angle_gamma   90.00
#
_symmetry.space_group_name_H-M   'P 1'
#
loop_
_entity.id
_entity.type
_entity.pdbx_description
1 polymer ?
#
loop_
_entity_poly.entity_id
_entity_poly.type
_entity_poly.pdbx_seq_one_letter_code
_entity_poly.pdbx_strand_id
1 'polypeptide(L)'
;MEMPKLDEGKWPEIRRLKASRNTGWEYFSNLVKTMHRVIGEEKTCEVLSQFMADNAHRYVQPSMKVFGIEGNDPWALASYFKLATGDIIGYKAELIRE
;
A
#
# COMPACT_ATOMS: atom_id res chain seq x y z
N MET A 1 6.80 14.95 33.99
CA MET A 1 7.21 13.72 33.25
C MET A 1 7.58 14.12 31.84
N GLU A 2 8.78 13.81 31.42
CA GLU A 2 9.21 14.08 30.06
C GLU A 2 8.62 13.06 29.10
N MET A 3 8.20 13.51 27.92
CA MET A 3 7.75 12.64 26.84
C MET A 3 8.95 11.84 26.30
N PRO A 4 8.78 10.55 26.04
CA PRO A 4 9.82 9.78 25.36
C PRO A 4 10.15 10.39 24.00
N LYS A 5 11.42 10.39 23.65
CA LYS A 5 11.88 10.88 22.35
C LYS A 5 12.50 9.74 21.57
N LEU A 6 12.27 9.76 20.27
CA LEU A 6 12.89 8.80 19.38
C LEU A 6 14.39 9.08 19.26
N ASP A 7 15.19 8.05 19.39
CA ASP A 7 16.63 8.13 19.14
C ASP A 7 16.87 8.12 17.61
N GLU A 8 17.10 9.28 17.03
CA GLU A 8 17.27 9.43 15.59
C GLU A 8 18.51 8.69 15.06
N GLY A 9 19.52 8.46 15.89
CA GLY A 9 20.69 7.67 15.51
C GLY A 9 20.34 6.20 15.29
N LYS A 10 19.45 5.64 16.12
CA LYS A 10 18.96 4.26 15.98
C LYS A 10 17.82 4.13 14.97
N TRP A 11 17.09 5.23 14.75
CA TRP A 11 15.92 5.27 13.88
C TRP A 11 16.10 6.34 12.80
N PRO A 12 16.99 6.16 11.83
CA PRO A 12 17.12 7.09 10.72
C PRO A 12 15.80 7.11 9.89
N GLU A 13 15.61 8.16 9.14
CA GLU A 13 14.38 8.40 8.38
C GLU A 13 13.94 7.19 7.54
N ILE A 14 14.87 6.57 6.83
CA ILE A 14 14.56 5.40 5.99
C ILE A 14 14.00 4.23 6.81
N ARG A 15 14.54 4.00 8.01
CA ARG A 15 14.07 2.94 8.90
C ARG A 15 12.67 3.25 9.44
N ARG A 16 12.40 4.52 9.74
CA ARG A 16 11.08 4.97 10.19
C ARG A 16 10.03 4.79 9.11
N LEU A 17 10.36 5.12 7.87
CA LEU A 17 9.47 4.92 6.72
C LEU A 17 9.13 3.45 6.52
N LYS A 18 10.12 2.57 6.61
CA LYS A 18 9.91 1.12 6.49
C LYS A 18 9.05 0.57 7.62
N ALA A 19 9.27 1.04 8.85
CA ALA A 19 8.46 0.63 10.00
C ALA A 19 7.00 1.08 9.85
N SER A 20 6.75 2.32 9.41
CA SER A 20 5.42 2.83 9.14
C SER A 20 4.69 1.99 8.09
N ARG A 21 5.38 1.68 7.00
CA ARG A 21 4.85 0.83 5.95
C ARG A 21 4.44 -0.54 6.47
N ASN A 22 5.33 -1.18 7.25
CA ASN A 22 5.06 -2.51 7.81
C ASN A 22 3.89 -2.47 8.78
N THR A 23 3.79 -1.42 9.59
CA THR A 23 2.65 -1.23 10.50
C THR A 23 1.33 -1.16 9.72
N GLY A 24 1.30 -0.44 8.62
CA GLY A 24 0.13 -0.37 7.75
C GLY A 24 -0.29 -1.74 7.21
N TRP A 25 0.67 -2.52 6.74
CA TRP A 25 0.41 -3.89 6.26
C TRP A 25 -0.10 -4.81 7.38
N GLU A 26 0.46 -4.70 8.59
CA GLU A 26 0.01 -5.49 9.74
C GLU A 26 -1.42 -5.14 10.13
N TYR A 27 -1.76 -3.87 10.19
CA TYR A 27 -3.12 -3.44 10.49
C TYR A 27 -4.11 -3.96 9.46
N PHE A 28 -3.78 -3.84 8.18
CA PHE A 28 -4.64 -4.34 7.11
C PHE A 28 -4.83 -5.86 7.22
N SER A 29 -3.75 -6.60 7.38
CA SER A 29 -3.78 -8.06 7.50
C SER A 29 -4.62 -8.50 8.72
N ASN A 30 -4.44 -7.85 9.86
CA ASN A 30 -5.19 -8.16 11.08
C ASN A 30 -6.68 -7.82 10.93
N LEU A 31 -7.00 -6.72 10.23
CA LEU A 31 -8.39 -6.38 9.92
C LEU A 31 -9.05 -7.47 9.08
N VAL A 32 -8.38 -7.94 8.02
CA VAL A 32 -8.91 -9.00 7.16
C VAL A 32 -9.13 -10.29 7.95
N LYS A 33 -8.19 -10.68 8.80
CA LYS A 33 -8.32 -11.86 9.66
C LYS A 33 -9.51 -11.73 10.61
N THR A 34 -9.69 -10.56 11.20
CA THR A 34 -10.81 -10.29 12.11
C THR A 34 -12.14 -10.34 11.37
N MET A 35 -12.20 -9.74 10.18
CA MET A 35 -13.40 -9.80 9.33
C MET A 35 -13.76 -11.24 8.99
N HIS A 36 -12.78 -12.03 8.58
CA HIS A 36 -13.00 -13.44 8.25
C HIS A 36 -13.60 -14.20 9.45
N ARG A 37 -13.09 -13.96 10.64
CA ARG A 37 -13.57 -14.60 11.87
C ARG A 37 -14.98 -14.16 12.26
N VAL A 38 -15.30 -12.88 12.08
CA VAL A 38 -16.56 -12.28 12.57
C VAL A 38 -17.69 -12.43 11.57
N ILE A 39 -17.44 -12.16 10.29
CA ILE A 39 -18.48 -12.12 9.25
C ILE A 39 -18.38 -13.25 8.23
N GLY A 40 -17.34 -14.06 8.29
CA GLY A 40 -17.11 -15.20 7.40
C GLY A 40 -16.45 -14.84 6.09
N GLU A 41 -16.06 -15.86 5.34
CA GLU A 41 -15.30 -15.72 4.10
C GLU A 41 -16.04 -14.95 3.03
N GLU A 42 -17.32 -15.32 2.78
CA GLU A 42 -18.12 -14.73 1.71
C GLU A 42 -18.28 -13.22 1.87
N LYS A 43 -18.70 -12.78 3.06
CA LYS A 43 -18.88 -11.35 3.34
C LYS A 43 -17.57 -10.60 3.38
N THR A 44 -16.52 -11.23 3.85
CA THR A 44 -15.17 -10.65 3.82
C THR A 44 -14.75 -10.37 2.37
N CYS A 45 -14.97 -11.33 1.47
CA CYS A 45 -14.67 -11.14 0.05
C CYS A 45 -15.50 -10.01 -0.57
N GLU A 46 -16.79 -9.91 -0.23
CA GLU A 46 -17.63 -8.79 -0.69
C GLU A 46 -17.09 -7.43 -0.26
N VAL A 47 -16.76 -7.29 1.01
CA VAL A 47 -16.23 -6.04 1.57
C VAL A 47 -14.87 -5.69 0.94
N LEU A 48 -13.98 -6.67 0.80
CA LEU A 48 -12.67 -6.44 0.19
C LEU A 48 -12.78 -6.08 -1.28
N SER A 49 -13.69 -6.70 -2.03
CA SER A 49 -13.92 -6.37 -3.43
C SER A 49 -14.40 -4.93 -3.58
N GLN A 50 -15.34 -4.50 -2.73
CA GLN A 50 -15.82 -3.12 -2.73
C GLN A 50 -14.72 -2.15 -2.33
N PHE A 51 -13.93 -2.49 -1.31
CA PHE A 51 -12.78 -1.69 -0.88
C PHE A 51 -11.77 -1.50 -2.02
N MET A 52 -11.44 -2.57 -2.73
CA MET A 52 -10.48 -2.51 -3.84
C MET A 52 -10.99 -1.62 -4.97
N ALA A 53 -12.27 -1.72 -5.31
CA ALA A 53 -12.88 -0.87 -6.33
C ALA A 53 -12.86 0.60 -5.92
N ASP A 54 -13.26 0.90 -4.69
CA ASP A 54 -13.24 2.28 -4.16
C ASP A 54 -11.83 2.84 -4.10
N ASN A 55 -10.86 2.03 -3.68
CA ASN A 55 -9.46 2.43 -3.59
C ASN A 55 -8.90 2.75 -4.98
N ALA A 56 -9.25 1.97 -6.00
CA ALA A 56 -8.83 2.21 -7.37
C ALA A 56 -9.28 3.60 -7.84
N HIS A 57 -10.54 3.97 -7.57
CA HIS A 57 -11.06 5.28 -7.95
C HIS A 57 -10.50 6.44 -7.12
N ARG A 58 -10.35 6.26 -5.81
CA ARG A 58 -9.97 7.35 -4.90
C ARG A 58 -8.48 7.64 -4.91
N TYR A 59 -7.65 6.62 -5.08
CA TYR A 59 -6.20 6.75 -4.90
C TYR A 59 -5.39 6.35 -6.12
N VAL A 60 -5.68 5.20 -6.72
CA VAL A 60 -4.86 4.68 -7.82
C VAL A 60 -4.99 5.57 -9.06
N GLN A 61 -6.19 5.87 -9.49
CA GLN A 61 -6.39 6.68 -10.70
C GLN A 61 -5.83 8.10 -10.55
N PRO A 62 -6.12 8.84 -9.46
CA PRO A 62 -5.49 10.15 -9.27
C PRO A 62 -3.97 10.08 -9.16
N SER A 63 -3.42 9.06 -8.50
CA SER A 63 -1.97 8.88 -8.38
C SER A 63 -1.33 8.60 -9.73
N MET A 64 -1.97 7.82 -10.59
CA MET A 64 -1.48 7.58 -11.95
C MET A 64 -1.33 8.89 -12.73
N LYS A 65 -2.29 9.80 -12.59
CA LYS A 65 -2.20 11.13 -13.22
C LYS A 65 -1.01 11.93 -12.69
N VAL A 66 -0.79 11.92 -11.37
CA VAL A 66 0.35 12.61 -10.75
C VAL A 66 1.68 12.05 -11.26
N PHE A 67 1.76 10.74 -11.45
CA PHE A 67 2.96 10.09 -11.99
C PHE A 67 3.12 10.23 -13.50
N GLY A 68 2.14 10.81 -14.20
CA GLY A 68 2.17 10.93 -15.65
C GLY A 68 1.94 9.61 -16.38
N ILE A 69 1.29 8.66 -15.75
CA ILE A 69 0.98 7.36 -16.36
C ILE A 69 -0.35 7.48 -17.10
N GLU A 70 -0.31 7.18 -18.40
CA GLU A 70 -1.49 7.18 -19.26
C GLU A 70 -1.89 5.76 -19.64
N GLY A 71 -3.19 5.59 -19.92
CA GLY A 71 -3.75 4.31 -20.34
C GLY A 71 -4.29 3.49 -19.17
N ASN A 72 -4.85 2.35 -19.53
CA ASN A 72 -5.49 1.44 -18.57
C ASN A 72 -5.14 -0.03 -18.86
N ASP A 73 -4.01 -0.25 -19.52
CA ASP A 73 -3.50 -1.58 -19.84
C ASP A 73 -2.63 -2.13 -18.70
N PRO A 74 -2.23 -3.40 -18.75
CA PRO A 74 -1.36 -3.99 -17.72
C PRO A 74 -0.03 -3.27 -17.57
N TRP A 75 0.52 -2.68 -18.63
CA TRP A 75 1.76 -1.92 -18.56
C TRP A 75 1.61 -0.65 -17.71
N ALA A 76 0.49 0.07 -17.88
CA ALA A 76 0.21 1.25 -17.06
C ALA A 76 0.08 0.88 -15.58
N LEU A 77 -0.60 -0.21 -15.27
CA LEU A 77 -0.75 -0.70 -13.89
C LEU A 77 0.60 -1.12 -13.31
N ALA A 78 1.42 -1.85 -14.06
CA ALA A 78 2.77 -2.25 -13.63
C ALA A 78 3.65 -1.03 -13.37
N SER A 79 3.57 0.00 -14.23
CA SER A 79 4.29 1.26 -14.04
C SER A 79 3.86 1.97 -12.76
N TYR A 80 2.57 1.98 -12.46
CA TYR A 80 2.05 2.53 -11.20
C TYR A 80 2.67 1.82 -10.00
N PHE A 81 2.64 0.49 -9.98
CA PHE A 81 3.18 -0.28 -8.85
C PHE A 81 4.68 -0.09 -8.72
N LYS A 82 5.42 -0.01 -9.83
CA LYS A 82 6.85 0.27 -9.76
C LYS A 82 7.14 1.59 -9.05
N LEU A 83 6.43 2.65 -9.39
CA LEU A 83 6.63 3.95 -8.79
C LEU A 83 6.09 4.02 -7.37
N ALA A 84 4.87 3.58 -7.14
CA ALA A 84 4.20 3.69 -5.84
C ALA A 84 4.83 2.80 -4.78
N THR A 85 5.16 1.57 -5.11
CA THR A 85 5.73 0.61 -4.15
C THR A 85 7.23 0.45 -4.27
N GLY A 86 7.78 0.64 -5.47
CA GLY A 86 9.22 0.54 -5.70
C GLY A 86 9.95 1.81 -5.33
N ASP A 87 9.75 2.84 -6.12
CA ASP A 87 10.59 4.06 -6.02
C ASP A 87 10.24 4.90 -4.79
N ILE A 88 8.96 5.00 -4.41
CA ILE A 88 8.54 5.83 -3.28
C ILE A 88 8.71 5.10 -1.95
N ILE A 89 8.23 3.84 -1.86
CA ILE A 89 8.22 3.10 -0.59
C ILE A 89 9.52 2.33 -0.37
N GLY A 90 10.28 2.06 -1.42
CA GLY A 90 11.58 1.41 -1.35
C GLY A 90 11.55 -0.10 -1.50
N TYR A 91 10.47 -0.68 -2.04
CA TYR A 91 10.50 -2.06 -2.51
C TYR A 91 11.25 -2.13 -3.83
N LYS A 92 11.96 -3.23 -4.04
CA LYS A 92 12.56 -3.48 -5.35
C LYS A 92 11.47 -3.93 -6.32
N ALA A 93 11.31 -3.21 -7.40
CA ALA A 93 10.36 -3.54 -8.46
C ALA A 93 11.02 -3.28 -9.81
N GLU A 94 10.87 -4.22 -10.72
CA GLU A 94 11.36 -4.12 -12.09
C GLU A 94 10.21 -4.28 -13.06
N LEU A 95 10.21 -3.46 -14.10
CA LEU A 95 9.25 -3.60 -15.21
C LEU A 95 9.85 -4.53 -16.25
N ILE A 96 9.19 -5.65 -16.46
CA ILE A 96 9.57 -6.61 -17.50
C ILE A 96 8.47 -6.63 -18.55
N ARG A 97 8.84 -6.26 -19.77
CA ARG A 97 7.92 -6.24 -20.90
C ARG A 97 8.37 -7.31 -21.91
N GLU A 98 7.55 -8.32 -22.05
CA GLU A 98 7.75 -9.37 -23.04
C GLU A 98 7.03 -9.08 -24.35
#